data_8bb56977d0fa4026922b731435b4325f
#
_entry.id   8bb56977d0fa4026922b731435b4325f
#
_cell.length_a   1.000
_cell.length_b   1.000
_cell.length_c   1.000
_cell.angle_alpha   90.00
_cell.angle_beta   90.00
_cell.angle_gamma   90.00
#
_symmetry.space_group_name_H-M   'P 1'
#
loop_
_entity.id
_entity.type
_entity.pdbx_description
1 polymer ?
#
loop_
_entity_poly.entity_id
_entity_poly.type
_entity_poly.pdbx_seq_one_letter_code
_entity_poly.pdbx_strand_id
1 'polypeptide(L)'
;MNILIIGTKSKLVPVYNYCEAEGHNVVCIRTDEHENNTPILYDNAIPTYFNLKSELYDNFVPDVIINFKEQHEFLTLEKDLSIKFNLETFLTDELIKFFSTKQEQDKLFKSLDIPTVPNESDTVIVKTELSGGTNFEVTHRDMANKQSKFFQDYLDIDYIVSCHFYSDGAKWYHLNNHIVTYEDNCPAESVTPIKLNINDRTIIEDSIQKLSKKITIKNKLFGWQFLKDKKGNLYSIDFNLRPFGGFDKGSYDTDVSDQNWSSYLFGNVPPDYITYTDTVRCVYKKKQRFGYSDIDRIKIKLTYLKFEVKTYD
;
A
#
# COMPACT_ATOMS: atom_id res chain seq x y z
N MET A 1 -10.66 22.62 7.41
CA MET A 1 -9.21 22.55 7.12
C MET A 1 -8.97 22.57 5.62
N ASN A 2 -7.81 23.04 5.19
CA ASN A 2 -7.31 22.93 3.83
C ASN A 2 -6.48 21.65 3.69
N ILE A 3 -6.87 20.76 2.82
CA ILE A 3 -6.24 19.44 2.67
C ILE A 3 -5.65 19.31 1.28
N LEU A 4 -4.34 19.02 1.22
CA LEU A 4 -3.63 18.72 -0.01
C LEU A 4 -3.48 17.21 -0.17
N ILE A 5 -3.99 16.64 -1.24
CA ILE A 5 -3.88 15.22 -1.53
C ILE A 5 -2.96 15.00 -2.74
N ILE A 6 -1.96 14.13 -2.58
CA ILE A 6 -1.06 13.69 -3.65
C ILE A 6 -1.38 12.23 -3.97
N GLY A 7 -1.83 11.92 -5.20
CA GLY A 7 -2.08 10.52 -5.53
C GLY A 7 -3.02 10.22 -6.66
N THR A 8 -3.40 8.92 -6.76
CA THR A 8 -4.21 8.34 -7.82
C THR A 8 -5.68 8.15 -7.43
N LYS A 9 -6.53 8.07 -8.44
CA LYS A 9 -7.99 8.15 -8.45
C LYS A 9 -8.74 7.29 -7.44
N SER A 10 -8.56 5.98 -7.44
CA SER A 10 -9.42 5.07 -6.67
C SER A 10 -9.23 5.21 -5.15
N LYS A 11 -8.01 5.52 -4.74
CA LYS A 11 -7.67 5.70 -3.32
C LYS A 11 -8.02 7.07 -2.77
N LEU A 12 -8.17 8.06 -3.68
CA LEU A 12 -8.55 9.42 -3.31
C LEU A 12 -10.03 9.54 -2.96
N VAL A 13 -10.88 8.80 -3.65
CA VAL A 13 -12.34 8.97 -3.57
C VAL A 13 -12.87 8.85 -2.13
N PRO A 14 -12.55 7.79 -1.37
CA PRO A 14 -13.06 7.68 0.00
C PRO A 14 -12.57 8.80 0.91
N VAL A 15 -11.31 9.22 0.75
CA VAL A 15 -10.73 10.32 1.54
C VAL A 15 -11.35 11.65 1.12
N TYR A 16 -11.52 11.87 -0.17
CA TYR A 16 -12.18 13.07 -0.68
C TYR A 16 -13.62 13.17 -0.17
N ASN A 17 -14.41 12.09 -0.30
CA ASN A 17 -15.79 12.07 0.17
C ASN A 17 -15.89 12.32 1.69
N TYR A 18 -14.95 11.76 2.46
CA TYR A 18 -14.88 12.04 3.90
C TYR A 18 -14.60 13.53 4.15
N CYS A 19 -13.61 14.10 3.47
CA CYS A 19 -13.25 15.51 3.62
C CYS A 19 -14.40 16.44 3.24
N GLU A 20 -15.13 16.13 2.16
CA GLU A 20 -16.29 16.89 1.71
C GLU A 20 -17.43 16.83 2.74
N ALA A 21 -17.71 15.64 3.28
CA ALA A 21 -18.74 15.45 4.32
C ALA A 21 -18.42 16.22 5.60
N GLU A 22 -17.13 16.34 5.95
CA GLU A 22 -16.65 17.12 7.11
C GLU A 22 -16.46 18.62 6.80
N GLY A 23 -16.81 19.09 5.60
CA GLY A 23 -16.71 20.49 5.19
C GLY A 23 -15.27 20.99 5.04
N HIS A 24 -14.34 20.13 4.64
CA HIS A 24 -12.96 20.49 4.39
C HIS A 24 -12.77 21.00 2.96
N ASN A 25 -11.80 21.92 2.77
CA ASN A 25 -11.40 22.40 1.45
C ASN A 25 -10.28 21.52 0.91
N VAL A 26 -10.48 20.85 -0.22
CA VAL A 26 -9.57 19.83 -0.75
C VAL A 26 -8.99 20.23 -2.09
N VAL A 27 -7.68 20.11 -2.21
CA VAL A 27 -6.94 20.22 -3.47
C VAL A 27 -6.20 18.91 -3.72
N CYS A 28 -6.35 18.36 -4.92
CA CYS A 28 -5.68 17.13 -5.33
C CYS A 28 -4.60 17.40 -6.37
N ILE A 29 -3.40 16.86 -6.14
CA ILE A 29 -2.32 16.83 -7.13
C ILE A 29 -2.38 15.49 -7.87
N ARG A 30 -2.64 15.54 -9.16
CA ARG A 30 -2.49 14.37 -10.04
C ARG A 30 -1.03 14.23 -10.45
N THR A 31 -0.59 12.99 -10.55
CA THR A 31 0.81 12.66 -10.72
C THR A 31 1.16 12.03 -12.07
N ASP A 32 0.18 11.65 -12.89
CA ASP A 32 0.38 10.95 -14.16
C ASP A 32 -0.35 11.65 -15.31
N GLU A 33 0.36 11.98 -16.40
CA GLU A 33 -0.22 12.49 -17.64
C GLU A 33 -1.18 11.49 -18.29
N HIS A 34 -0.92 10.17 -18.13
CA HIS A 34 -1.79 9.11 -18.64
C HIS A 34 -3.14 9.00 -17.93
N GLU A 35 -3.27 9.53 -16.72
CA GLU A 35 -4.55 9.61 -16.02
C GLU A 35 -5.51 10.62 -16.63
N ASN A 36 -5.04 11.50 -17.53
CA ASN A 36 -5.88 12.48 -18.21
C ASN A 36 -6.92 11.86 -19.14
N ASN A 37 -6.63 10.68 -19.70
CA ASN A 37 -7.47 9.99 -20.67
C ASN A 37 -8.39 8.93 -20.05
N THR A 38 -8.31 8.71 -18.75
CA THR A 38 -9.24 7.80 -18.07
C THR A 38 -10.38 8.63 -17.50
N PRO A 39 -11.66 8.30 -17.81
CA PRO A 39 -12.79 9.00 -17.22
C PRO A 39 -12.65 8.98 -15.70
N ILE A 40 -12.70 10.15 -15.08
CA ILE A 40 -12.82 10.23 -13.63
C ILE A 40 -14.23 9.75 -13.33
N LEU A 41 -14.35 8.71 -12.52
CA LEU A 41 -15.66 8.20 -12.09
C LEU A 41 -16.53 9.29 -11.40
N TYR A 42 -15.94 10.46 -11.14
CA TYR A 42 -16.55 11.60 -10.44
C TYR A 42 -16.08 12.91 -11.11
N ASP A 43 -16.53 13.11 -12.34
CA ASP A 43 -15.93 14.01 -13.32
C ASP A 43 -15.82 15.50 -12.96
N ASN A 44 -16.51 15.99 -11.96
CA ASN A 44 -16.58 17.44 -11.73
C ASN A 44 -16.31 17.88 -10.29
N ALA A 45 -16.02 16.94 -9.39
CA ALA A 45 -15.97 17.25 -7.96
C ALA A 45 -14.56 17.46 -7.38
N ILE A 46 -13.52 16.91 -8.00
CA ILE A 46 -12.14 17.02 -7.47
C ILE A 46 -11.37 18.06 -8.29
N PRO A 47 -11.04 19.22 -7.73
CA PRO A 47 -10.13 20.17 -8.37
C PRO A 47 -8.80 19.47 -8.62
N THR A 48 -8.39 19.33 -9.87
CA THR A 48 -7.15 18.67 -10.23
C THR A 48 -6.20 19.63 -10.89
N TYR A 49 -4.99 19.68 -10.35
CA TYR A 49 -3.93 20.51 -10.88
C TYR A 49 -2.83 19.62 -11.43
N PHE A 50 -2.45 19.86 -12.69
CA PHE A 50 -1.56 19.00 -13.45
C PHE A 50 -0.08 19.36 -13.34
N ASN A 51 0.26 20.49 -12.73
CA ASN A 51 1.63 20.98 -12.73
C ASN A 51 2.19 21.07 -11.30
N LEU A 52 3.26 20.35 -11.04
CA LEU A 52 4.01 20.39 -9.78
C LEU A 52 4.74 21.72 -9.55
N LYS A 53 4.68 22.66 -10.50
CA LYS A 53 5.40 23.94 -10.43
C LYS A 53 4.54 25.07 -9.89
N SER A 54 4.83 25.41 -8.67
CA SER A 54 4.82 26.69 -7.96
C SER A 54 3.57 27.59 -7.85
N GLU A 55 2.80 27.88 -8.88
CA GLU A 55 1.74 28.92 -8.81
C GLU A 55 0.53 28.52 -7.98
N LEU A 56 0.33 27.25 -7.79
CA LEU A 56 -0.78 26.65 -7.05
C LEU A 56 -0.69 26.89 -5.55
N TYR A 57 0.54 26.88 -5.05
CA TYR A 57 0.81 26.93 -3.62
C TYR A 57 0.80 28.35 -3.07
N ASP A 58 0.79 29.37 -3.93
CA ASP A 58 0.79 30.76 -3.48
C ASP A 58 -0.58 31.18 -2.91
N ASN A 59 -1.65 30.50 -3.32
CA ASN A 59 -3.01 30.79 -2.88
C ASN A 59 -3.66 29.69 -2.02
N PHE A 60 -2.99 28.54 -1.83
CA PHE A 60 -3.50 27.42 -1.05
C PHE A 60 -2.46 26.97 -0.02
N VAL A 61 -2.72 27.28 1.25
CA VAL A 61 -1.88 26.85 2.37
C VAL A 61 -2.57 25.62 3.00
N PRO A 62 -2.00 24.42 2.85
CA PRO A 62 -2.57 23.22 3.45
C PRO A 62 -2.37 23.19 4.96
N ASP A 63 -3.38 22.70 5.68
CA ASP A 63 -3.27 22.30 7.07
C ASP A 63 -2.78 20.86 7.22
N VAL A 64 -3.06 20.02 6.19
CA VAL A 64 -2.71 18.60 6.15
C VAL A 64 -2.30 18.21 4.73
N ILE A 65 -1.26 17.38 4.61
CA ILE A 65 -0.84 16.75 3.35
C ILE A 65 -1.04 15.24 3.46
N ILE A 66 -1.81 14.67 2.53
CA ILE A 66 -2.07 13.24 2.42
C ILE A 66 -1.47 12.74 1.11
N ASN A 67 -0.47 11.87 1.18
CA ASN A 67 0.20 11.32 -0.01
C ASN A 67 -0.06 9.82 -0.14
N PHE A 68 -0.60 9.41 -1.29
CA PHE A 68 -0.84 8.02 -1.68
C PHE A 68 0.15 7.51 -2.75
N LYS A 69 1.24 8.23 -2.96
CA LYS A 69 2.34 7.84 -3.85
C LYS A 69 3.58 7.46 -3.04
N GLU A 70 4.30 6.48 -3.53
CA GLU A 70 5.49 5.90 -2.87
C GLU A 70 6.77 6.15 -3.65
N GLN A 71 6.69 6.73 -4.86
CA GLN A 71 7.85 7.06 -5.66
C GLN A 71 8.66 8.17 -4.99
N HIS A 72 9.96 8.13 -5.18
CA HIS A 72 10.93 9.02 -4.55
C HIS A 72 10.55 10.50 -4.68
N GLU A 73 10.18 10.91 -5.90
CA GLU A 73 9.81 12.30 -6.21
C GLU A 73 8.59 12.78 -5.42
N PHE A 74 7.60 11.93 -5.18
CA PHE A 74 6.39 12.30 -4.45
C PHE A 74 6.56 12.30 -2.94
N LEU A 75 7.41 11.42 -2.41
CA LEU A 75 7.79 11.45 -1.00
C LEU A 75 8.64 12.67 -0.69
N THR A 76 9.56 13.02 -1.60
CA THR A 76 10.35 14.25 -1.53
C THR A 76 9.45 15.49 -1.59
N LEU A 77 8.50 15.52 -2.53
CA LEU A 77 7.53 16.61 -2.63
C LEU A 77 6.72 16.77 -1.33
N GLU A 78 6.21 15.67 -0.75
CA GLU A 78 5.50 15.71 0.54
C GLU A 78 6.36 16.33 1.63
N LYS A 79 7.61 15.90 1.75
CA LYS A 79 8.57 16.45 2.72
C LYS A 79 8.81 17.94 2.51
N ASP A 80 9.11 18.35 1.27
CA ASP A 80 9.43 19.74 0.95
C ASP A 80 8.24 20.69 1.19
N LEU A 81 7.03 20.24 0.81
CA LEU A 81 5.81 21.00 1.09
C LEU A 81 5.50 21.07 2.59
N SER A 82 5.74 19.98 3.33
CA SER A 82 5.57 20.00 4.78
C SER A 82 6.49 21.02 5.43
N ILE A 83 7.76 21.07 5.01
CA ILE A 83 8.72 22.07 5.50
C ILE A 83 8.29 23.49 5.09
N LYS A 84 7.91 23.70 3.82
CA LYS A 84 7.48 25.00 3.30
C LYS A 84 6.30 25.59 4.09
N PHE A 85 5.33 24.73 4.45
CA PHE A 85 4.12 25.16 5.17
C PHE A 85 4.19 24.99 6.69
N ASN A 86 5.39 24.67 7.21
CA ASN A 86 5.62 24.45 8.66
C ASN A 86 4.69 23.35 9.24
N LEU A 87 4.47 22.29 8.46
CA LEU A 87 3.74 21.11 8.89
C LEU A 87 4.71 20.07 9.45
N GLU A 88 4.25 19.28 10.40
CA GLU A 88 5.04 18.18 10.93
C GLU A 88 5.23 17.09 9.85
N THR A 89 6.47 16.61 9.69
CA THR A 89 6.78 15.48 8.82
C THR A 89 7.72 14.51 9.52
N PHE A 90 7.50 13.20 9.29
CA PHE A 90 8.41 12.14 9.72
C PHE A 90 9.40 11.72 8.61
N LEU A 91 9.22 12.25 7.38
CA LEU A 91 10.02 11.87 6.23
C LEU A 91 11.42 12.47 6.31
N THR A 92 12.43 11.62 6.49
CA THR A 92 13.84 11.91 6.29
C THR A 92 14.31 11.37 4.94
N ASP A 93 15.50 11.78 4.47
CA ASP A 93 16.05 11.26 3.21
C ASP A 93 16.29 9.76 3.26
N GLU A 94 16.69 9.23 4.41
CA GLU A 94 16.87 7.79 4.65
C GLU A 94 15.54 7.05 4.57
N LEU A 95 14.49 7.58 5.17
CA LEU A 95 13.15 6.96 5.10
C LEU A 95 12.57 7.05 3.70
N ILE A 96 12.74 8.18 3.00
CA ILE A 96 12.32 8.31 1.60
C ILE A 96 13.02 7.25 0.75
N LYS A 97 14.34 7.07 0.92
CA LYS A 97 15.10 6.05 0.22
C LYS A 97 14.60 4.64 0.55
N PHE A 98 14.36 4.34 1.83
CA PHE A 98 13.79 3.05 2.25
C PHE A 98 12.42 2.78 1.61
N PHE A 99 11.50 3.73 1.64
CA PHE A 99 10.16 3.52 1.10
C PHE A 99 10.13 3.43 -0.43
N SER A 100 11.01 4.12 -1.12
CA SER A 100 11.02 4.19 -2.58
C SER A 100 11.90 3.13 -3.27
N THR A 101 12.75 2.40 -2.54
CA THR A 101 13.77 1.52 -3.12
C THR A 101 13.71 0.11 -2.54
N LYS A 102 13.43 -0.89 -3.39
CA LYS A 102 13.34 -2.31 -2.98
C LYS A 102 14.64 -2.85 -2.37
N GLN A 103 15.77 -2.40 -2.87
CA GLN A 103 17.07 -2.80 -2.35
C GLN A 103 17.31 -2.32 -0.90
N GLU A 104 16.90 -1.09 -0.57
CA GLU A 104 17.03 -0.58 0.79
C GLU A 104 16.05 -1.27 1.75
N GLN A 105 14.84 -1.61 1.27
CA GLN A 105 13.90 -2.44 2.04
C GLN A 105 14.51 -3.80 2.37
N ASP A 106 15.05 -4.50 1.37
CA ASP A 106 15.68 -5.82 1.55
C ASP A 106 16.86 -5.78 2.53
N LYS A 107 17.73 -4.76 2.43
CA LYS A 107 18.85 -4.56 3.36
C LYS A 107 18.38 -4.37 4.80
N LEU A 108 17.37 -3.50 5.00
CA LEU A 108 16.85 -3.26 6.35
C LEU A 108 16.19 -4.51 6.92
N PHE A 109 15.37 -5.21 6.13
CA PHE A 109 14.72 -6.44 6.57
C PHE A 109 15.74 -7.51 6.99
N LYS A 110 16.78 -7.74 6.19
CA LYS A 110 17.89 -8.65 6.54
C LYS A 110 18.59 -8.24 7.82
N SER A 111 18.84 -6.95 8.03
CA SER A 111 19.49 -6.46 9.25
C SER A 111 18.65 -6.64 10.53
N LEU A 112 17.35 -6.87 10.37
CA LEU A 112 16.39 -7.11 11.45
C LEU A 112 15.98 -8.59 11.56
N ASP A 113 16.63 -9.50 10.84
CA ASP A 113 16.25 -10.92 10.76
C ASP A 113 14.77 -11.09 10.39
N ILE A 114 14.26 -10.25 9.48
CA ILE A 114 12.96 -10.40 8.86
C ILE A 114 13.14 -11.27 7.61
N PRO A 115 12.36 -12.35 7.44
CA PRO A 115 12.51 -13.23 6.29
C PRO A 115 12.33 -12.48 4.96
N THR A 116 13.32 -12.55 4.08
CA THR A 116 13.29 -12.00 2.72
C THR A 116 13.50 -13.10 1.69
N VAL A 117 13.03 -12.86 0.47
CA VAL A 117 13.22 -13.81 -0.63
C VAL A 117 14.71 -14.10 -0.80
N PRO A 118 15.13 -15.36 -0.87
CA PRO A 118 16.52 -15.74 -1.10
C PRO A 118 17.09 -15.14 -2.39
N ASN A 119 18.39 -15.19 -2.50
CA ASN A 119 19.11 -14.77 -3.70
C ASN A 119 20.21 -15.79 -4.03
N GLU A 120 19.82 -17.03 -4.28
CA GLU A 120 20.70 -18.18 -4.47
C GLU A 120 20.43 -18.97 -5.75
N SER A 121 19.21 -18.89 -6.31
CA SER A 121 18.77 -19.60 -7.51
C SER A 121 19.36 -19.01 -8.78
N ASP A 122 19.53 -19.86 -9.83
CA ASP A 122 19.93 -19.43 -11.16
C ASP A 122 18.83 -18.68 -11.91
N THR A 123 17.57 -18.92 -11.56
CA THR A 123 16.42 -18.20 -12.12
C THR A 123 16.00 -17.13 -11.14
N VAL A 124 16.00 -15.89 -11.59
CA VAL A 124 15.71 -14.71 -10.77
C VAL A 124 14.66 -13.83 -11.41
N ILE A 125 13.99 -13.07 -10.54
CA ILE A 125 13.11 -11.99 -10.91
C ILE A 125 13.87 -10.67 -10.74
N VAL A 126 14.02 -9.93 -11.84
CA VAL A 126 14.59 -8.58 -11.83
C VAL A 126 13.45 -7.61 -11.59
N LYS A 127 13.56 -6.82 -10.52
CA LYS A 127 12.59 -5.77 -10.19
C LYS A 127 13.14 -4.42 -10.61
N THR A 128 12.27 -3.56 -11.14
CA THR A 128 12.63 -2.15 -11.30
C THR A 128 12.91 -1.55 -9.92
N GLU A 129 13.96 -0.74 -9.81
CA GLU A 129 14.36 -0.12 -8.53
C GLU A 129 13.26 0.78 -7.95
N LEU A 130 12.45 1.36 -8.83
CA LEU A 130 11.37 2.24 -8.42
C LEU A 130 10.13 1.41 -8.02
N SER A 131 9.63 1.68 -6.83
CA SER A 131 8.37 1.13 -6.33
C SER A 131 7.20 1.55 -7.22
N GLY A 132 6.18 0.70 -7.31
CA GLY A 132 4.94 0.99 -8.03
C GLY A 132 4.83 0.39 -9.43
N GLY A 133 5.85 -0.32 -9.93
CA GLY A 133 5.81 -1.01 -11.21
C GLY A 133 5.39 -2.48 -11.08
N THR A 134 4.47 -2.91 -11.94
CA THR A 134 4.21 -4.34 -12.21
C THR A 134 5.26 -4.94 -13.16
N ASN A 135 6.25 -4.14 -13.55
CA ASN A 135 7.26 -4.54 -14.51
C ASN A 135 8.36 -5.32 -13.80
N PHE A 136 8.35 -6.61 -14.00
CA PHE A 136 9.42 -7.50 -13.61
C PHE A 136 9.82 -8.36 -14.81
N GLU A 137 11.07 -8.77 -14.85
CA GLU A 137 11.62 -9.68 -15.86
C GLU A 137 12.12 -10.93 -15.15
N VAL A 138 11.76 -12.11 -15.68
CA VAL A 138 12.32 -13.37 -15.22
C VAL A 138 13.49 -13.71 -16.14
N THR A 139 14.67 -13.88 -15.57
CA THR A 139 15.90 -14.11 -16.33
C THR A 139 16.89 -15.00 -15.57
N HIS A 140 17.98 -15.35 -16.20
CA HIS A 140 19.09 -16.05 -15.56
C HIS A 140 19.92 -15.06 -14.72
N ARG A 141 20.42 -15.48 -13.56
CA ARG A 141 21.21 -14.67 -12.62
C ARG A 141 22.38 -13.94 -13.27
N ASP A 142 23.12 -14.62 -14.14
CA ASP A 142 24.27 -14.02 -14.83
C ASP A 142 23.88 -12.82 -15.69
N MET A 143 22.67 -12.83 -16.27
CA MET A 143 22.15 -11.71 -17.05
C MET A 143 21.71 -10.58 -16.14
N ALA A 144 21.07 -10.89 -15.00
CA ALA A 144 20.68 -9.90 -14.00
C ALA A 144 21.90 -9.18 -13.41
N ASN A 145 22.97 -9.91 -13.08
CA ASN A 145 24.24 -9.35 -12.59
C ASN A 145 24.85 -8.33 -13.57
N LYS A 146 24.80 -8.60 -14.89
CA LYS A 146 25.30 -7.68 -15.91
C LYS A 146 24.51 -6.38 -16.00
N GLN A 147 23.26 -6.39 -15.57
CA GLN A 147 22.39 -5.20 -15.58
C GLN A 147 22.54 -4.35 -14.32
N SER A 148 23.26 -4.81 -13.30
CA SER A 148 23.41 -4.14 -11.99
C SER A 148 22.07 -3.75 -11.34
N LYS A 149 21.02 -4.53 -11.60
CA LYS A 149 19.66 -4.30 -11.06
C LYS A 149 19.42 -5.14 -9.81
N PHE A 150 18.47 -4.69 -8.97
CA PHE A 150 18.01 -5.50 -7.86
C PHE A 150 17.20 -6.70 -8.35
N PHE A 151 17.56 -7.89 -7.87
CA PHE A 151 16.88 -9.13 -8.20
C PHE A 151 16.79 -10.07 -7.01
N GLN A 152 15.84 -11.00 -7.06
CA GLN A 152 15.58 -12.03 -6.06
C GLN A 152 15.25 -13.34 -6.76
N ASP A 153 15.31 -14.45 -6.05
CA ASP A 153 14.94 -15.76 -6.61
C ASP A 153 13.51 -15.74 -7.17
N TYR A 154 13.31 -16.40 -8.31
CA TYR A 154 11.99 -16.67 -8.84
C TYR A 154 11.38 -17.84 -8.07
N LEU A 155 10.30 -17.60 -7.36
CA LEU A 155 9.63 -18.58 -6.52
C LEU A 155 8.29 -19.00 -7.11
N ASP A 156 7.93 -20.29 -6.89
CA ASP A 156 6.57 -20.75 -7.10
C ASP A 156 5.68 -20.21 -5.99
N ILE A 157 4.78 -19.30 -6.34
CA ILE A 157 3.92 -18.59 -5.40
C ILE A 157 2.68 -19.44 -5.10
N ASP A 158 2.39 -19.61 -3.82
CA ASP A 158 1.11 -20.10 -3.31
C ASP A 158 0.14 -18.92 -3.15
N TYR A 159 0.52 -17.94 -2.33
CA TYR A 159 -0.24 -16.70 -2.17
C TYR A 159 0.61 -15.52 -1.70
N ILE A 160 0.07 -14.33 -1.86
CA ILE A 160 0.59 -13.10 -1.28
C ILE A 160 -0.40 -12.58 -0.26
N VAL A 161 0.09 -12.27 0.95
CA VAL A 161 -0.67 -11.57 1.99
C VAL A 161 -0.32 -10.10 1.93
N SER A 162 -1.31 -9.23 1.86
CA SER A 162 -1.16 -7.79 2.09
C SER A 162 -1.77 -7.46 3.46
N CYS A 163 -0.93 -7.01 4.38
CA CYS A 163 -1.33 -6.49 5.68
C CYS A 163 -1.50 -4.98 5.57
N HIS A 164 -2.59 -4.45 6.10
CA HIS A 164 -2.90 -3.03 6.07
C HIS A 164 -2.84 -2.44 7.47
N PHE A 165 -2.24 -1.27 7.56
CA PHE A 165 -1.95 -0.60 8.81
C PHE A 165 -2.37 0.86 8.77
N TYR A 166 -2.62 1.39 9.96
CA TYR A 166 -2.55 2.81 10.28
C TYR A 166 -1.47 3.04 11.33
N SER A 167 -0.80 4.18 11.29
CA SER A 167 0.07 4.64 12.38
C SER A 167 -0.29 6.06 12.79
N ASP A 168 -0.40 6.27 14.09
CA ASP A 168 -0.58 7.58 14.72
C ASP A 168 0.75 8.28 15.09
N GLY A 169 1.86 7.58 14.86
CA GLY A 169 3.21 8.02 15.21
C GLY A 169 3.77 7.35 16.47
N ALA A 170 2.92 6.90 17.37
CA ALA A 170 3.31 6.16 18.56
C ALA A 170 3.15 4.65 18.37
N LYS A 171 2.11 4.25 17.64
CA LYS A 171 1.74 2.84 17.45
C LYS A 171 1.36 2.56 16.00
N TRP A 172 1.60 1.30 15.61
CA TRP A 172 1.05 0.73 14.38
C TRP A 172 -0.18 -0.10 14.72
N TYR A 173 -1.28 0.15 14.03
CA TYR A 173 -2.55 -0.55 14.17
C TYR A 173 -2.73 -1.47 12.97
N HIS A 174 -2.73 -2.78 13.18
CA HIS A 174 -2.98 -3.76 12.13
C HIS A 174 -4.47 -3.87 11.88
N LEU A 175 -4.93 -3.38 10.76
CA LEU A 175 -6.35 -3.18 10.47
C LEU A 175 -7.01 -4.38 9.81
N ASN A 176 -6.37 -4.97 8.79
CA ASN A 176 -6.86 -6.19 8.14
C ASN A 176 -5.78 -6.89 7.31
N ASN A 177 -6.16 -8.06 6.79
CA ASN A 177 -5.37 -8.82 5.83
C ASN A 177 -6.17 -9.05 4.55
N HIS A 178 -5.46 -9.02 3.44
CA HIS A 178 -5.93 -9.38 2.11
C HIS A 178 -5.01 -10.46 1.54
N ILE A 179 -5.56 -11.56 1.04
CA ILE A 179 -4.80 -12.61 0.37
C ILE A 179 -5.11 -12.59 -1.13
N VAL A 180 -4.06 -12.77 -1.93
CA VAL A 180 -4.15 -13.07 -3.36
C VAL A 180 -3.52 -14.43 -3.58
N THR A 181 -4.30 -15.41 -4.05
CA THR A 181 -3.81 -16.73 -4.45
C THR A 181 -3.28 -16.70 -5.88
N TYR A 182 -2.37 -17.62 -6.18
CA TYR A 182 -1.70 -17.69 -7.47
C TYR A 182 -1.81 -19.08 -8.09
N GLU A 183 -2.12 -19.11 -9.38
CA GLU A 183 -2.06 -20.31 -10.22
C GLU A 183 -1.08 -20.03 -11.37
N ASP A 184 -0.09 -20.91 -11.56
CA ASP A 184 0.98 -20.73 -12.56
C ASP A 184 1.66 -19.35 -12.47
N ASN A 185 1.90 -18.88 -11.24
CA ASN A 185 2.43 -17.54 -10.94
C ASN A 185 1.59 -16.38 -11.49
N CYS A 186 0.31 -16.61 -11.76
CA CYS A 186 -0.66 -15.58 -12.10
C CYS A 186 -1.67 -15.42 -10.98
N PRO A 187 -2.07 -14.19 -10.61
CA PRO A 187 -3.17 -13.99 -9.66
C PRO A 187 -4.43 -14.71 -10.12
N ALA A 188 -5.00 -15.55 -9.25
CA ALA A 188 -6.21 -16.31 -9.52
C ALA A 188 -7.41 -15.73 -8.76
N GLU A 189 -7.22 -15.50 -7.47
CA GLU A 189 -8.29 -15.04 -6.61
C GLU A 189 -7.75 -14.10 -5.53
N SER A 190 -8.57 -13.18 -5.07
CA SER A 190 -8.29 -12.38 -3.87
C SER A 190 -9.45 -12.39 -2.90
N VAL A 191 -9.12 -12.39 -1.61
CA VAL A 191 -10.10 -12.39 -0.51
C VAL A 191 -9.71 -11.38 0.55
N THR A 192 -10.66 -10.56 0.98
CA THR A 192 -10.49 -9.57 2.06
C THR A 192 -11.81 -9.32 2.81
N PRO A 193 -11.83 -9.16 4.14
CA PRO A 193 -10.74 -9.47 5.05
C PRO A 193 -10.57 -10.98 5.26
N ILE A 194 -9.41 -11.41 5.75
CA ILE A 194 -9.13 -12.81 6.02
C ILE A 194 -8.32 -12.99 7.32
N LYS A 195 -8.59 -14.08 8.03
CA LYS A 195 -7.75 -14.53 9.15
C LYS A 195 -6.64 -15.44 8.63
N LEU A 196 -5.41 -15.14 9.02
CA LEU A 196 -4.25 -15.94 8.68
C LEU A 196 -4.17 -17.21 9.55
N ASN A 197 -3.55 -18.27 9.03
CA ASN A 197 -3.15 -19.38 9.85
C ASN A 197 -2.12 -18.96 10.92
N ILE A 198 -1.97 -19.75 11.98
CA ILE A 198 -1.17 -19.37 13.13
C ILE A 198 0.32 -19.17 12.80
N ASN A 199 0.89 -20.01 11.91
CA ASN A 199 2.30 -19.95 11.57
C ASN A 199 2.63 -18.67 10.79
N ASP A 200 1.87 -18.36 9.76
CA ASP A 200 2.08 -17.15 8.95
C ASP A 200 1.84 -15.90 9.78
N ARG A 201 0.81 -15.94 10.63
CA ARG A 201 0.50 -14.85 11.56
C ARG A 201 1.69 -14.57 12.49
N THR A 202 2.30 -15.61 13.07
CA THR A 202 3.45 -15.43 13.97
C THR A 202 4.64 -14.78 13.27
N ILE A 203 4.97 -15.22 12.03
CA ILE A 203 6.08 -14.64 11.27
C ILE A 203 5.80 -13.17 10.94
N ILE A 204 4.57 -12.86 10.53
CA ILE A 204 4.15 -11.49 10.18
C ILE A 204 4.21 -10.60 11.41
N GLU A 205 3.65 -11.03 12.54
CA GLU A 205 3.63 -10.26 13.79
C GLU A 205 5.04 -10.01 14.34
N ASP A 206 5.94 -10.99 14.28
CA ASP A 206 7.36 -10.81 14.66
C ASP A 206 8.04 -9.79 13.75
N SER A 207 7.81 -9.87 12.44
CA SER A 207 8.35 -8.92 11.47
C SER A 207 7.87 -7.49 11.74
N ILE A 208 6.57 -7.32 12.00
CA ILE A 208 5.97 -6.02 12.33
C ILE A 208 6.59 -5.46 13.62
N GLN A 209 6.68 -6.28 14.67
CA GLN A 209 7.27 -5.89 15.95
C GLN A 209 8.75 -5.44 15.83
N LYS A 210 9.52 -6.07 14.95
CA LYS A 210 10.90 -5.68 14.69
C LYS A 210 10.99 -4.35 13.94
N LEU A 211 10.16 -4.18 12.90
CA LEU A 211 10.24 -2.99 12.05
C LEU A 211 9.62 -1.76 12.73
N SER A 212 8.52 -1.90 13.48
CA SER A 212 7.88 -0.78 14.17
C SER A 212 8.81 -0.09 15.18
N LYS A 213 9.68 -0.85 15.84
CA LYS A 213 10.72 -0.31 16.72
C LYS A 213 11.85 0.43 15.99
N LYS A 214 11.96 0.24 14.69
CA LYS A 214 13.11 0.77 13.91
C LYS A 214 12.74 2.00 13.11
N ILE A 215 11.50 2.08 12.61
CA ILE A 215 11.04 3.19 11.78
C ILE A 215 9.78 3.81 12.37
N THR A 216 9.74 5.14 12.39
CA THR A 216 8.55 5.89 12.79
C THR A 216 7.77 6.30 11.55
N ILE A 217 6.48 5.98 11.54
CA ILE A 217 5.51 6.42 10.54
C ILE A 217 4.44 7.18 11.29
N LYS A 218 3.99 8.35 10.79
CA LYS A 218 3.00 9.16 11.50
C LYS A 218 1.85 9.55 10.60
N ASN A 219 0.62 9.38 11.10
CA ASN A 219 -0.64 9.76 10.43
C ASN A 219 -0.74 9.19 9.00
N LYS A 220 -0.43 7.90 8.84
CA LYS A 220 -0.44 7.22 7.54
C LYS A 220 -1.19 5.90 7.57
N LEU A 221 -1.95 5.67 6.50
CA LEU A 221 -2.37 4.34 6.09
C LEU A 221 -1.28 3.75 5.20
N PHE A 222 -0.82 2.55 5.49
CA PHE A 222 0.25 1.89 4.75
C PHE A 222 0.03 0.39 4.66
N GLY A 223 0.86 -0.28 3.88
CA GLY A 223 0.73 -1.71 3.68
C GLY A 223 2.06 -2.44 3.59
N TRP A 224 2.06 -3.71 3.99
CA TRP A 224 3.20 -4.62 3.90
C TRP A 224 2.79 -5.95 3.30
N GLN A 225 3.52 -6.41 2.28
CA GLN A 225 3.23 -7.67 1.60
C GLN A 225 4.23 -8.75 1.99
N PHE A 226 3.66 -9.95 2.15
CA PHE A 226 4.41 -11.19 2.37
C PHE A 226 4.02 -12.21 1.32
N LEU A 227 5.03 -12.87 0.74
CA LEU A 227 4.87 -13.93 -0.24
C LEU A 227 5.03 -15.29 0.45
N LYS A 228 4.04 -16.15 0.28
CA LYS A 228 4.11 -17.57 0.63
C LYS A 228 4.50 -18.37 -0.60
N ASP A 229 5.58 -19.16 -0.53
CA ASP A 229 5.93 -20.09 -1.59
C ASP A 229 5.20 -21.44 -1.41
N LYS A 230 5.17 -22.26 -2.47
CA LYS A 230 4.57 -23.58 -2.42
C LYS A 230 5.31 -24.58 -1.50
N LYS A 231 6.52 -24.23 -1.04
CA LYS A 231 7.27 -25.01 -0.04
C LYS A 231 6.86 -24.66 1.39
N GLY A 232 6.00 -23.65 1.57
CA GLY A 232 5.48 -23.23 2.85
C GLY A 232 6.30 -22.15 3.57
N ASN A 233 7.27 -21.52 2.90
CA ASN A 233 8.05 -20.43 3.46
C ASN A 233 7.35 -19.09 3.20
N LEU A 234 7.45 -18.17 4.16
CA LEU A 234 6.87 -16.82 4.08
C LEU A 234 7.97 -15.77 4.07
N TYR A 235 7.94 -14.85 3.12
CA TYR A 235 8.96 -13.83 2.89
C TYR A 235 8.33 -12.45 2.78
N SER A 236 8.95 -11.45 3.40
CA SER A 236 8.64 -10.03 3.15
C SER A 236 9.07 -9.63 1.73
N ILE A 237 8.18 -8.97 0.97
CA ILE A 237 8.46 -8.63 -0.43
C ILE A 237 8.26 -7.16 -0.77
N ASP A 238 7.37 -6.45 -0.09
CA ASP A 238 7.00 -5.09 -0.46
C ASP A 238 6.41 -4.32 0.72
N PHE A 239 7.03 -3.20 1.05
CA PHE A 239 6.54 -2.27 2.07
C PHE A 239 6.24 -0.92 1.43
N ASN A 240 5.01 -0.44 1.53
CA ASN A 240 4.56 0.78 0.85
C ASN A 240 3.89 1.73 1.83
N LEU A 241 4.24 3.02 1.77
CA LEU A 241 3.59 4.11 2.53
C LEU A 241 2.20 4.47 1.99
N ARG A 242 1.51 3.50 1.45
CA ARG A 242 0.13 3.60 1.00
C ARG A 242 -0.58 2.26 1.14
N PRO A 243 -1.89 2.24 1.23
CA PRO A 243 -2.66 1.01 1.12
C PRO A 243 -2.45 0.33 -0.23
N PHE A 244 -2.44 -1.00 -0.25
CA PHE A 244 -2.45 -1.78 -1.49
C PHE A 244 -3.82 -1.75 -2.18
N GLY A 245 -3.86 -2.12 -3.47
CA GLY A 245 -5.09 -2.10 -4.26
C GLY A 245 -6.22 -3.00 -3.73
N GLY A 246 -5.91 -4.02 -2.93
CA GLY A 246 -6.91 -4.84 -2.24
C GLY A 246 -7.62 -4.11 -1.09
N PHE A 247 -7.01 -3.08 -0.55
CA PHE A 247 -7.61 -2.23 0.47
C PHE A 247 -8.83 -1.47 -0.08
N ASP A 248 -8.74 -0.95 -1.30
CA ASP A 248 -9.83 -0.20 -1.95
C ASP A 248 -11.06 -1.06 -2.18
N LYS A 249 -10.88 -2.38 -2.32
CA LYS A 249 -11.95 -3.32 -2.69
C LYS A 249 -12.72 -3.88 -1.50
N GLY A 250 -12.20 -3.75 -0.29
CA GLY A 250 -12.81 -4.35 0.88
C GLY A 250 -12.80 -3.51 2.14
N SER A 251 -11.92 -2.51 2.23
CA SER A 251 -11.74 -1.75 3.47
C SER A 251 -12.31 -0.34 3.37
N TYR A 252 -12.28 0.27 2.18
CA TYR A 252 -12.97 1.54 1.93
C TYR A 252 -14.45 1.36 1.60
N ASP A 253 -14.89 0.12 1.35
CA ASP A 253 -16.30 -0.16 1.13
C ASP A 253 -16.98 -0.14 2.52
N THR A 254 -17.56 0.98 2.88
CA THR A 254 -18.32 1.18 4.13
C THR A 254 -19.48 0.20 4.28
N ASP A 255 -19.88 -0.46 3.17
CA ASP A 255 -20.89 -1.52 3.21
C ASP A 255 -20.37 -2.83 3.80
N VAL A 256 -19.06 -3.02 3.94
CA VAL A 256 -18.46 -4.26 4.47
C VAL A 256 -17.76 -4.08 5.82
N SER A 257 -17.57 -2.85 6.27
CA SER A 257 -16.92 -2.53 7.53
C SER A 257 -17.70 -1.44 8.29
N ASP A 258 -17.73 -1.55 9.62
CA ASP A 258 -18.30 -0.53 10.52
C ASP A 258 -17.40 0.72 10.68
N GLN A 259 -16.27 0.78 9.95
CA GLN A 259 -15.26 1.79 10.13
C GLN A 259 -15.08 2.69 8.92
N ASN A 260 -14.94 3.98 9.18
CA ASN A 260 -14.48 4.94 8.19
C ASN A 260 -12.96 5.15 8.29
N TRP A 261 -12.22 4.42 7.48
CA TRP A 261 -10.75 4.43 7.47
C TRP A 261 -10.13 5.80 7.17
N SER A 262 -10.86 6.63 6.40
CA SER A 262 -10.39 7.97 6.08
C SER A 262 -10.27 8.83 7.33
N SER A 263 -11.12 8.60 8.32
CA SER A 263 -11.13 9.36 9.58
C SER A 263 -9.83 9.22 10.40
N TYR A 264 -9.11 8.09 10.23
CA TYR A 264 -7.83 7.88 10.93
C TYR A 264 -6.75 8.86 10.47
N LEU A 265 -6.78 9.27 9.20
CA LEU A 265 -5.84 10.28 8.68
C LEU A 265 -6.03 11.66 9.31
N PHE A 266 -7.13 11.85 10.03
CA PHE A 266 -7.50 13.08 10.73
C PHE A 266 -7.52 12.93 12.27
N GLY A 267 -6.82 11.92 12.78
CA GLY A 267 -6.56 11.74 14.20
C GLY A 267 -7.52 10.85 14.96
N ASN A 268 -8.50 10.22 14.28
CA ASN A 268 -9.28 9.18 14.92
C ASN A 268 -8.41 7.93 15.12
N VAL A 269 -8.60 7.25 16.24
CA VAL A 269 -7.86 6.04 16.58
C VAL A 269 -8.69 4.82 16.22
N PRO A 270 -8.11 3.80 15.57
CA PRO A 270 -8.80 2.55 15.32
C PRO A 270 -9.31 1.90 16.62
N PRO A 271 -10.50 1.30 16.62
CA PRO A 271 -11.00 0.57 17.78
C PRO A 271 -10.22 -0.74 17.98
N ASP A 272 -10.37 -1.36 19.15
CA ASP A 272 -9.75 -2.66 19.44
C ASP A 272 -10.23 -3.78 18.49
N TYR A 273 -11.41 -3.62 17.92
CA TYR A 273 -12.00 -4.58 16.99
C TYR A 273 -12.70 -3.86 15.85
N ILE A 274 -12.51 -4.40 14.64
CA ILE A 274 -13.25 -3.99 13.44
C ILE A 274 -14.20 -5.12 13.08
N THR A 275 -15.47 -4.80 12.88
CA THR A 275 -16.49 -5.74 12.44
C THR A 275 -16.66 -5.65 10.95
N TYR A 276 -16.51 -6.77 10.27
CA TYR A 276 -16.80 -6.91 8.85
C TYR A 276 -18.08 -7.73 8.68
N THR A 277 -19.01 -7.18 7.89
CA THR A 277 -20.28 -7.85 7.58
C THR A 277 -20.16 -8.76 6.38
N ASP A 278 -19.21 -8.49 5.51
CA ASP A 278 -18.98 -9.20 4.27
C ASP A 278 -17.50 -9.47 4.03
N THR A 279 -17.21 -10.57 3.32
CA THR A 279 -15.92 -10.81 2.68
C THR A 279 -16.07 -10.50 1.20
N VAL A 280 -15.16 -9.71 0.66
CA VAL A 280 -15.08 -9.48 -0.78
C VAL A 280 -14.13 -10.49 -1.39
N ARG A 281 -14.65 -11.31 -2.30
CA ARG A 281 -13.91 -12.25 -3.13
C ARG A 281 -13.86 -11.71 -4.55
N CYS A 282 -12.67 -11.60 -5.11
CA CYS A 282 -12.49 -11.23 -6.51
C CYS A 282 -11.81 -12.39 -7.23
N VAL A 283 -12.39 -12.80 -8.36
CA VAL A 283 -11.81 -13.80 -9.25
C VAL A 283 -11.22 -13.08 -10.45
N TYR A 284 -9.95 -13.32 -10.75
CA TYR A 284 -9.26 -12.69 -11.86
C TYR A 284 -9.42 -13.55 -13.11
N LYS A 285 -9.90 -12.97 -14.21
CA LYS A 285 -9.96 -13.65 -15.50
C LYS A 285 -8.66 -13.44 -16.25
N LYS A 286 -8.02 -14.53 -16.67
CA LYS A 286 -6.79 -14.51 -17.46
C LYS A 286 -7.09 -13.91 -18.84
N LYS A 287 -6.54 -12.73 -19.17
CA LYS A 287 -6.50 -12.25 -20.56
C LYS A 287 -5.33 -12.83 -21.32
N GLN A 288 -5.57 -13.19 -22.58
CA GLN A 288 -4.58 -13.85 -23.49
C GLN A 288 -3.42 -12.94 -23.92
N ARG A 289 -3.00 -11.97 -23.30
CA ARG A 289 -1.78 -11.14 -23.45
C ARG A 289 -1.90 -9.90 -22.56
N PHE A 290 -1.08 -9.86 -21.53
CA PHE A 290 -0.77 -8.65 -20.76
C PHE A 290 -1.97 -7.86 -20.21
N GLY A 291 -2.44 -8.19 -19.04
CA GLY A 291 -3.34 -7.39 -18.23
C GLY A 291 -4.58 -8.14 -17.71
N TYR A 292 -4.81 -8.03 -16.41
CA TYR A 292 -6.04 -8.48 -15.76
C TYR A 292 -7.10 -7.40 -15.92
N SER A 293 -8.13 -7.61 -16.73
CA SER A 293 -9.14 -6.57 -16.99
C SER A 293 -10.53 -6.91 -16.50
N ASP A 294 -10.85 -8.17 -16.29
CA ASP A 294 -12.17 -8.55 -15.81
C ASP A 294 -12.04 -9.17 -14.42
N ILE A 295 -12.57 -8.49 -13.43
CA ILE A 295 -12.66 -8.93 -12.06
C ILE A 295 -14.13 -9.23 -11.78
N ASP A 296 -14.47 -10.51 -11.60
CA ASP A 296 -15.76 -10.85 -11.04
C ASP A 296 -15.70 -10.61 -9.53
N ARG A 297 -16.41 -9.60 -9.06
CA ARG A 297 -16.50 -9.26 -7.65
C ARG A 297 -17.73 -9.95 -7.05
N ILE A 298 -17.50 -10.83 -6.11
CA ILE A 298 -18.56 -11.52 -5.37
C ILE A 298 -18.46 -11.07 -3.90
N LYS A 299 -19.53 -10.43 -3.41
CA LYS A 299 -19.70 -10.21 -1.98
C LYS A 299 -20.26 -11.49 -1.36
N ILE A 300 -19.54 -12.10 -0.44
CA ILE A 300 -20.02 -13.26 0.33
C ILE A 300 -20.43 -12.73 1.68
N LYS A 301 -21.72 -12.82 1.99
CA LYS A 301 -22.25 -12.40 3.27
C LYS A 301 -21.72 -13.33 4.36
N LEU A 302 -20.94 -12.78 5.27
CA LEU A 302 -20.45 -13.49 6.46
C LEU A 302 -21.38 -13.25 7.64
N THR A 303 -21.49 -14.24 8.51
CA THR A 303 -22.04 -14.05 9.86
C THR A 303 -20.99 -13.38 10.74
N TYR A 304 -20.67 -12.12 10.48
CA TYR A 304 -19.76 -11.27 11.25
C TYR A 304 -18.34 -11.81 11.43
N LEU A 305 -17.37 -11.30 10.69
CA LEU A 305 -15.95 -11.44 10.98
C LEU A 305 -15.53 -10.31 11.93
N LYS A 306 -15.26 -10.66 13.20
CA LYS A 306 -14.63 -9.73 14.14
C LYS A 306 -13.11 -9.84 14.00
N PHE A 307 -12.47 -8.75 13.58
CA PHE A 307 -11.02 -8.64 13.42
C PHE A 307 -10.45 -7.86 14.62
N GLU A 308 -9.56 -8.49 15.37
CA GLU A 308 -8.83 -7.84 16.47
C GLU A 308 -7.76 -6.92 15.89
N VAL A 309 -7.83 -5.65 16.21
CA VAL A 309 -6.82 -4.65 15.84
C VAL A 309 -5.64 -4.78 16.80
N LYS A 310 -4.56 -5.37 16.33
CA LYS A 310 -3.33 -5.45 17.12
C LYS A 310 -2.51 -4.19 17.00
N THR A 311 -1.91 -3.78 18.09
CA THR A 311 -1.03 -2.62 18.18
C THR A 311 0.42 -3.04 18.39
N TYR A 312 1.35 -2.30 17.77
CA TYR A 312 2.79 -2.49 17.86
C TYR A 312 3.45 -1.14 18.15
N ASP A 313 4.27 -1.12 19.22
CA ASP A 313 5.01 0.06 19.68
C ASP A 313 6.40 0.10 19.03
#